data_e0f11a4ff642b126196746cd9e28fb35
#
_entry.id   e0f11a4ff642b126196746cd9e28fb35
#
_cell.length_a   1.000
_cell.length_b   1.000
_cell.length_c   1.000
_cell.angle_alpha   90.00
_cell.angle_beta   90.00
_cell.angle_gamma   90.00
#
_symmetry.space_group_name_H-M   'P 1'
#
loop_
_entity.id
_entity.type
_entity.pdbx_description
1 polymer ?
#
loop_
_entity_poly.entity_id
_entity_poly.type
_entity_poly.pdbx_seq_one_letter_code
_entity_poly.pdbx_strand_id
1 'polypeptide(L)'
;MLTVLRAFTLIFGFVGGAAFAANTAEENALVYVLKQIVNLEHEGTIWAALAKSNYRNMNLDEREILSQDELWRAEIGTSDPELIGLISATAASAYLRTVVAESEGRITEIIVMDATGSNAAISNVTTDYWQGDEAKFLETFPKGAWAIHQGEIEFDESANTYQRQISATLVDPIMRTPVGAVTFGVDAAAFP
;
A
#
# COMPACT_ATOMS: atom_id res chain seq x y z
N MET A 1 -43.17 -37.26 48.69
CA MET A 1 -42.84 -37.13 47.27
C MET A 1 -42.20 -35.78 47.12
N LEU A 2 -40.88 -35.72 47.12
CA LEU A 2 -40.09 -34.49 46.99
C LEU A 2 -39.68 -34.31 45.52
N THR A 3 -40.17 -33.23 44.88
CA THR A 3 -39.85 -32.88 43.50
C THR A 3 -38.62 -31.98 43.52
N VAL A 4 -37.48 -32.45 42.99
CA VAL A 4 -36.25 -31.71 42.87
C VAL A 4 -36.28 -30.92 41.59
N LEU A 5 -36.34 -29.56 41.71
CA LEU A 5 -36.24 -28.62 40.60
C LEU A 5 -34.78 -28.41 40.27
N ARG A 6 -34.31 -28.93 39.12
CA ARG A 6 -32.96 -28.68 38.60
C ARG A 6 -32.95 -27.35 37.86
N ALA A 7 -32.26 -26.36 38.41
CA ALA A 7 -31.95 -25.10 37.72
C ALA A 7 -30.89 -25.36 36.65
N PHE A 8 -31.24 -25.09 35.37
CA PHE A 8 -30.29 -25.11 34.27
C PHE A 8 -29.71 -23.68 34.16
N THR A 9 -28.49 -23.49 34.57
CA THR A 9 -27.75 -22.25 34.36
C THR A 9 -27.21 -22.22 32.91
N LEU A 10 -27.82 -21.44 32.04
CA LEU A 10 -27.26 -21.16 30.72
C LEU A 10 -26.08 -20.18 30.88
N ILE A 11 -24.88 -20.69 30.65
CA ILE A 11 -23.69 -19.84 30.48
C ILE A 11 -23.71 -19.37 29.03
N PHE A 12 -24.13 -18.12 28.81
CA PHE A 12 -23.90 -17.44 27.53
C PHE A 12 -22.43 -17.03 27.48
N GLY A 13 -21.63 -17.78 26.73
CA GLY A 13 -20.25 -17.43 26.43
C GLY A 13 -20.20 -16.21 25.51
N PHE A 14 -19.61 -15.13 25.99
CA PHE A 14 -19.33 -13.92 25.24
C PHE A 14 -18.15 -14.17 24.29
N VAL A 15 -18.39 -14.67 23.07
CA VAL A 15 -17.37 -14.89 22.03
C VAL A 15 -17.50 -13.88 20.87
N GLY A 16 -18.48 -12.96 20.95
CA GLY A 16 -18.80 -12.07 19.83
C GLY A 16 -18.04 -10.74 19.73
N GLY A 17 -17.33 -10.30 20.79
CA GLY A 17 -16.81 -8.93 20.84
C GLY A 17 -15.56 -8.67 20.00
N ALA A 18 -14.64 -9.63 19.93
CA ALA A 18 -13.34 -9.42 19.27
C ALA A 18 -13.44 -9.45 17.73
N ALA A 19 -14.31 -10.30 17.18
CA ALA A 19 -14.49 -10.38 15.71
C ALA A 19 -15.23 -9.14 15.15
N PHE A 20 -16.15 -8.55 15.92
CA PHE A 20 -16.85 -7.32 15.52
C PHE A 20 -15.93 -6.09 15.56
N ALA A 21 -15.02 -6.01 16.55
CA ALA A 21 -14.06 -4.92 16.66
C ALA A 21 -12.99 -4.99 15.55
N ALA A 22 -12.53 -6.19 15.20
CA ALA A 22 -11.56 -6.38 14.12
C ALA A 22 -12.15 -5.98 12.74
N ASN A 23 -13.40 -6.33 12.45
CA ASN A 23 -14.07 -5.94 11.21
C ASN A 23 -14.24 -4.42 11.09
N THR A 24 -14.54 -3.72 12.18
CA THR A 24 -14.68 -2.25 12.16
C THR A 24 -13.34 -1.54 11.98
N ALA A 25 -12.25 -2.05 12.55
CA ALA A 25 -10.91 -1.51 12.38
C ALA A 25 -10.44 -1.61 10.91
N GLU A 26 -10.64 -2.77 10.29
CA GLU A 26 -10.33 -3.00 8.87
C GLU A 26 -11.14 -2.09 7.95
N GLU A 27 -12.44 -1.96 8.18
CA GLU A 27 -13.31 -1.06 7.43
C GLU A 27 -12.90 0.41 7.61
N ASN A 28 -12.53 0.83 8.82
CA ASN A 28 -12.06 2.18 9.10
C ASN A 28 -10.74 2.48 8.37
N ALA A 29 -9.78 1.56 8.38
CA ALA A 29 -8.53 1.68 7.65
C ALA A 29 -8.77 1.78 6.13
N LEU A 30 -9.60 0.90 5.58
CA LEU A 30 -9.96 0.93 4.17
C LEU A 30 -10.62 2.26 3.76
N VAL A 31 -11.63 2.72 4.50
CA VAL A 31 -12.31 4.00 4.23
C VAL A 31 -11.35 5.17 4.30
N TYR A 32 -10.42 5.15 5.27
CA TYR A 32 -9.39 6.18 5.39
C TYR A 32 -8.48 6.19 4.16
N VAL A 33 -7.94 5.03 3.76
CA VAL A 33 -7.06 4.91 2.59
C VAL A 33 -7.77 5.29 1.30
N LEU A 34 -9.03 4.88 1.09
CA LEU A 34 -9.79 5.28 -0.09
C LEU A 34 -9.93 6.80 -0.23
N LYS A 35 -10.07 7.53 0.88
CA LYS A 35 -10.05 9.00 0.86
C LYS A 35 -8.68 9.55 0.45
N GLN A 36 -7.59 8.93 0.93
CA GLN A 36 -6.24 9.33 0.53
C GLN A 36 -5.98 9.07 -0.97
N ILE A 37 -6.48 7.94 -1.50
CA ILE A 37 -6.38 7.62 -2.94
C ILE A 37 -7.09 8.70 -3.76
N VAL A 38 -8.30 9.11 -3.38
CA VAL A 38 -9.03 10.20 -4.05
C VAL A 38 -8.23 11.50 -4.04
N ASN A 39 -7.60 11.86 -2.90
CA ASN A 39 -6.75 13.05 -2.83
C ASN A 39 -5.53 12.93 -3.74
N LEU A 40 -4.89 11.76 -3.75
CA LEU A 40 -3.73 11.46 -4.58
C LEU A 40 -4.06 11.53 -6.08
N GLU A 41 -5.26 11.08 -6.49
CA GLU A 41 -5.74 11.19 -7.87
C GLU A 41 -5.93 12.64 -8.35
N HIS A 42 -6.08 13.59 -7.43
CA HIS A 42 -6.13 15.02 -7.76
C HIS A 42 -4.74 15.69 -7.82
N GLU A 43 -3.67 14.95 -7.47
CA GLU A 43 -2.31 15.47 -7.41
C GLU A 43 -1.57 15.27 -8.75
N GLY A 44 -1.37 16.35 -9.48
CA GLY A 44 -0.76 16.32 -10.84
C GLY A 44 0.67 15.78 -10.85
N THR A 45 1.42 15.91 -9.76
CA THR A 45 2.80 15.39 -9.66
C THR A 45 2.83 13.86 -9.68
N ILE A 46 1.81 13.19 -9.15
CA ILE A 46 1.66 11.74 -9.20
C ILE A 46 1.47 11.26 -10.63
N TRP A 47 0.56 11.87 -11.37
CA TRP A 47 0.34 11.53 -12.77
C TRP A 47 1.57 11.76 -13.64
N ALA A 48 2.31 12.86 -13.39
CA ALA A 48 3.57 13.14 -14.08
C ALA A 48 4.64 12.07 -13.77
N ALA A 49 4.76 11.61 -12.52
CA ALA A 49 5.67 10.56 -12.12
C ALA A 49 5.30 9.22 -12.78
N LEU A 50 4.02 8.84 -12.74
CA LEU A 50 3.50 7.64 -13.41
C LEU A 50 3.77 7.65 -14.91
N ALA A 51 3.43 8.75 -15.60
CA ALA A 51 3.63 8.88 -17.04
C ALA A 51 5.12 8.77 -17.39
N LYS A 52 6.01 9.43 -16.62
CA LYS A 52 7.46 9.34 -16.80
C LYS A 52 7.99 7.91 -16.55
N SER A 53 7.53 7.24 -15.51
CA SER A 53 7.95 5.87 -15.19
C SER A 53 7.45 4.90 -16.25
N ASN A 54 6.18 4.95 -16.61
CA ASN A 54 5.60 4.14 -17.68
C ASN A 54 6.36 4.32 -19.01
N TYR A 55 6.67 5.58 -19.40
CA TYR A 55 7.45 5.83 -20.59
C TYR A 55 8.86 5.24 -20.53
N ARG A 56 9.53 5.36 -19.39
CA ARG A 56 10.89 4.82 -19.19
C ARG A 56 10.91 3.29 -19.27
N ASN A 57 9.91 2.63 -18.70
CA ASN A 57 9.91 1.18 -18.49
C ASN A 57 9.09 0.40 -19.54
N MET A 58 8.31 1.08 -20.41
CA MET A 58 7.38 0.44 -21.36
C MET A 58 7.99 -0.58 -22.33
N ASN A 59 9.28 -0.50 -22.61
CA ASN A 59 9.98 -1.38 -23.54
C ASN A 59 11.00 -2.29 -22.85
N LEU A 60 11.09 -2.25 -21.53
CA LEU A 60 12.00 -3.10 -20.78
C LEU A 60 11.46 -4.52 -20.71
N ASP A 61 12.32 -5.49 -20.92
CA ASP A 61 12.00 -6.88 -20.62
C ASP A 61 12.19 -7.18 -19.12
N GLU A 62 11.71 -8.34 -18.67
CA GLU A 62 11.78 -8.74 -17.26
C GLU A 62 13.22 -8.74 -16.73
N ARG A 63 14.21 -9.14 -17.53
CA ARG A 63 15.63 -9.15 -17.09
C ARG A 63 16.16 -7.74 -16.88
N GLU A 64 15.75 -6.80 -17.71
CA GLU A 64 16.15 -5.40 -17.60
C GLU A 64 15.52 -4.77 -16.35
N ILE A 65 14.25 -5.10 -16.04
CA ILE A 65 13.59 -4.68 -14.81
C ILE A 65 14.30 -5.27 -13.58
N LEU A 66 14.60 -6.57 -13.59
CA LEU A 66 15.32 -7.23 -12.50
C LEU A 66 16.75 -6.66 -12.32
N SER A 67 17.41 -6.26 -13.40
CA SER A 67 18.72 -5.60 -13.32
C SER A 67 18.63 -4.22 -12.65
N GLN A 68 17.54 -3.47 -12.86
CA GLN A 68 17.30 -2.22 -12.14
C GLN A 68 16.99 -2.48 -10.65
N ASP A 69 16.30 -3.57 -10.34
CA ASP A 69 16.01 -3.98 -8.98
C ASP A 69 17.30 -4.38 -8.22
N GLU A 70 18.22 -5.09 -8.87
CA GLU A 70 19.54 -5.38 -8.31
C GLU A 70 20.36 -4.09 -8.07
N LEU A 71 20.32 -3.14 -9.01
CA LEU A 71 20.97 -1.84 -8.87
C LEU A 71 20.39 -1.06 -7.68
N TRP A 72 19.05 -1.01 -7.55
CA TRP A 72 18.37 -0.38 -6.43
C TRP A 72 18.86 -0.92 -5.09
N ARG A 73 18.87 -2.25 -4.92
CA ARG A 73 19.35 -2.90 -3.68
C ARG A 73 20.83 -2.58 -3.40
N ALA A 74 21.64 -2.49 -4.45
CA ALA A 74 23.06 -2.11 -4.30
C ALA A 74 23.25 -0.65 -3.89
N GLU A 75 22.30 0.23 -4.24
CA GLU A 75 22.36 1.66 -3.88
C GLU A 75 21.92 1.94 -2.43
N ILE A 76 21.15 1.04 -1.80
CA ILE A 76 20.66 1.25 -0.43
C ILE A 76 21.83 1.53 0.53
N GLY A 77 21.78 2.68 1.20
CA GLY A 77 22.80 3.10 2.16
C GLY A 77 24.09 3.66 1.54
N THR A 78 24.18 3.80 0.22
CA THR A 78 25.30 4.48 -0.44
C THR A 78 25.17 6.00 -0.34
N SER A 79 26.29 6.72 -0.52
CA SER A 79 26.30 8.18 -0.43
C SER A 79 25.77 8.90 -1.67
N ASP A 80 25.71 8.21 -2.81
CA ASP A 80 25.31 8.80 -4.10
C ASP A 80 24.42 7.81 -4.89
N PRO A 81 23.19 7.55 -4.41
CA PRO A 81 22.27 6.60 -5.04
C PRO A 81 21.61 7.24 -6.27
N GLU A 82 21.93 6.77 -7.46
CA GLU A 82 21.46 7.36 -8.72
C GLU A 82 20.01 6.99 -9.02
N LEU A 83 19.65 5.70 -9.00
CA LEU A 83 18.30 5.23 -9.27
C LEU A 83 17.34 5.58 -8.14
N ILE A 84 17.74 5.37 -6.88
CA ILE A 84 16.96 5.79 -5.71
C ILE A 84 16.71 7.29 -5.76
N GLY A 85 17.76 8.08 -6.07
CA GLY A 85 17.65 9.54 -6.20
C GLY A 85 16.68 9.97 -7.30
N LEU A 86 16.70 9.27 -8.44
CA LEU A 86 15.78 9.53 -9.56
C LEU A 86 14.29 9.41 -9.17
N ILE A 87 13.96 8.53 -8.24
CA ILE A 87 12.60 8.28 -7.77
C ILE A 87 12.28 9.11 -6.53
N SER A 88 13.16 9.07 -5.51
CA SER A 88 12.89 9.67 -4.20
C SER A 88 12.95 11.19 -4.17
N ALA A 89 13.75 11.83 -5.05
CA ALA A 89 13.92 13.28 -5.11
C ALA A 89 12.82 14.00 -5.94
N THR A 90 11.80 13.28 -6.41
CA THR A 90 10.72 13.85 -7.22
C THR A 90 9.72 14.65 -6.39
N ALA A 91 8.98 15.58 -7.04
CA ALA A 91 7.87 16.28 -6.41
C ALA A 91 6.76 15.33 -5.95
N ALA A 92 6.52 14.25 -6.71
CA ALA A 92 5.58 13.20 -6.30
C ALA A 92 6.00 12.53 -4.98
N SER A 93 7.26 12.09 -4.87
CA SER A 93 7.78 11.50 -3.63
C SER A 93 7.80 12.48 -2.46
N ALA A 94 8.05 13.78 -2.72
CA ALA A 94 7.93 14.82 -1.71
C ALA A 94 6.48 14.96 -1.22
N TYR A 95 5.51 14.95 -2.13
CA TYR A 95 4.08 14.95 -1.78
C TYR A 95 3.70 13.73 -0.94
N LEU A 96 4.13 12.52 -1.33
CA LEU A 96 3.85 11.30 -0.55
C LEU A 96 4.41 11.40 0.87
N ARG A 97 5.62 11.94 1.06
CA ARG A 97 6.18 12.18 2.40
C ARG A 97 5.35 13.15 3.23
N THR A 98 4.78 14.19 2.60
CA THR A 98 3.87 15.12 3.28
C THR A 98 2.60 14.39 3.74
N VAL A 99 1.99 13.55 2.89
CA VAL A 99 0.81 12.76 3.25
C VAL A 99 1.10 11.83 4.43
N VAL A 100 2.26 11.14 4.43
CA VAL A 100 2.69 10.31 5.56
C VAL A 100 2.84 11.14 6.83
N ALA A 101 3.54 12.28 6.76
CA ALA A 101 3.78 13.14 7.92
C ALA A 101 2.47 13.71 8.52
N GLU A 102 1.51 14.07 7.66
CA GLU A 102 0.21 14.62 8.07
C GLU A 102 -0.78 13.53 8.54
N SER A 103 -0.47 12.25 8.34
CA SER A 103 -1.34 11.14 8.74
C SER A 103 -1.41 10.90 10.26
N GLU A 104 -0.57 11.60 11.05
CA GLU A 104 -0.46 11.41 12.50
C GLU A 104 -0.14 9.94 12.87
N GLY A 105 0.71 9.28 12.09
CA GLY A 105 1.14 7.90 12.28
C GLY A 105 0.17 6.84 11.75
N ARG A 106 -0.92 7.23 11.07
CA ARG A 106 -1.85 6.27 10.46
C ARG A 106 -1.28 5.61 9.22
N ILE A 107 -0.46 6.33 8.46
CA ILE A 107 0.21 5.82 7.26
C ILE A 107 1.69 5.66 7.58
N THR A 108 2.24 4.49 7.32
CA THR A 108 3.64 4.14 7.52
C THR A 108 4.46 4.38 6.25
N GLU A 109 3.88 4.08 5.09
CA GLU A 109 4.49 4.26 3.78
C GLU A 109 3.45 4.46 2.68
N ILE A 110 3.89 5.02 1.54
CA ILE A 110 3.12 5.07 0.30
C ILE A 110 4.07 4.74 -0.86
N ILE A 111 3.65 3.79 -1.70
CA ILE A 111 4.37 3.36 -2.90
C ILE A 111 3.45 3.52 -4.10
N VAL A 112 3.87 4.29 -5.09
CA VAL A 112 3.20 4.39 -6.40
C VAL A 112 4.01 3.57 -7.39
N MET A 113 3.36 2.60 -8.01
CA MET A 113 3.95 1.69 -8.98
C MET A 113 3.43 1.98 -10.38
N ASP A 114 4.29 1.88 -11.37
CA ASP A 114 3.91 1.97 -12.79
C ASP A 114 3.27 0.67 -13.32
N ALA A 115 2.97 0.61 -14.60
CA ALA A 115 2.32 -0.54 -15.25
C ALA A 115 3.20 -1.82 -15.29
N THR A 116 4.49 -1.71 -14.99
CA THR A 116 5.40 -2.87 -14.85
C THR A 116 5.53 -3.34 -13.41
N GLY A 117 4.98 -2.60 -12.45
CA GLY A 117 5.18 -2.83 -11.02
C GLY A 117 6.43 -2.15 -10.46
N SER A 118 7.14 -1.33 -11.25
CA SER A 118 8.32 -0.60 -10.78
C SER A 118 7.93 0.66 -10.03
N ASN A 119 8.73 1.06 -9.05
CA ASN A 119 8.51 2.26 -8.26
C ASN A 119 8.53 3.53 -9.13
N ALA A 120 7.44 4.27 -9.16
CA ALA A 120 7.29 5.56 -9.83
C ALA A 120 7.44 6.75 -8.87
N ALA A 121 6.95 6.61 -7.63
CA ALA A 121 7.15 7.55 -6.52
C ALA A 121 7.02 6.79 -5.19
N ILE A 122 7.75 7.23 -4.18
CA ILE A 122 7.80 6.58 -2.87
C ILE A 122 7.88 7.61 -1.74
N SER A 123 7.25 7.32 -0.61
CA SER A 123 7.45 8.12 0.61
C SER A 123 8.78 7.79 1.29
N ASN A 124 9.14 6.52 1.34
CA ASN A 124 10.36 5.99 1.95
C ASN A 124 11.09 5.11 0.93
N VAL A 125 12.39 4.94 1.08
CA VAL A 125 13.16 4.00 0.25
C VAL A 125 12.68 2.57 0.58
N THR A 126 12.21 1.86 -0.44
CA THR A 126 11.77 0.46 -0.34
C THR A 126 12.96 -0.49 -0.43
N THR A 127 12.79 -1.74 0.05
CA THR A 127 13.80 -2.80 -0.11
C THR A 127 14.06 -3.13 -1.57
N ASP A 128 13.02 -3.01 -2.41
CA ASP A 128 13.03 -3.40 -3.82
C ASP A 128 12.53 -2.26 -4.71
N TYR A 129 13.07 -2.17 -5.92
CA TYR A 129 12.58 -1.28 -6.97
C TYR A 129 11.33 -1.84 -7.63
N TRP A 130 11.33 -3.15 -7.84
CA TRP A 130 10.26 -3.84 -8.54
C TRP A 130 9.35 -4.58 -7.56
N GLN A 131 8.09 -4.26 -7.59
CA GLN A 131 7.01 -4.79 -6.76
C GLN A 131 6.07 -5.71 -7.57
N GLY A 132 6.44 -6.00 -8.82
CA GLY A 132 5.56 -6.66 -9.79
C GLY A 132 5.26 -8.13 -9.50
N ASP A 133 6.02 -8.78 -8.63
CA ASP A 133 5.82 -10.15 -8.14
C ASP A 133 5.08 -10.20 -6.80
N GLU A 134 4.74 -9.05 -6.22
CA GLU A 134 4.07 -9.00 -4.92
C GLU A 134 2.54 -8.82 -5.03
N ALA A 135 1.82 -9.30 -4.02
CA ALA A 135 0.35 -9.24 -3.97
C ALA A 135 -0.20 -7.81 -4.12
N LYS A 136 0.50 -6.80 -3.56
CA LYS A 136 0.13 -5.38 -3.67
C LYS A 136 -0.02 -4.90 -5.12
N PHE A 137 0.73 -5.49 -6.05
CA PHE A 137 0.65 -5.23 -7.48
C PHE A 137 -0.21 -6.27 -8.21
N LEU A 138 0.04 -7.57 -7.98
CA LEU A 138 -0.62 -8.68 -8.69
C LEU A 138 -2.13 -8.72 -8.47
N GLU A 139 -2.60 -8.29 -7.30
CA GLU A 139 -4.04 -8.26 -6.96
C GLU A 139 -4.70 -6.90 -7.26
N THR A 140 -3.96 -5.97 -7.89
CA THR A 140 -4.48 -4.64 -8.28
C THR A 140 -4.36 -4.40 -9.78
N PHE A 141 -3.27 -3.88 -10.29
CA PHE A 141 -3.11 -3.46 -11.68
C PHE A 141 -3.53 -4.52 -12.71
N PRO A 142 -3.07 -5.80 -12.64
CA PRO A 142 -3.47 -6.84 -13.60
C PRO A 142 -4.93 -7.26 -13.49
N LYS A 143 -5.60 -6.96 -12.37
CA LYS A 143 -7.03 -7.26 -12.17
C LYS A 143 -7.93 -6.21 -12.82
N GLY A 144 -7.36 -5.10 -13.25
CA GLY A 144 -8.06 -4.05 -13.98
C GLY A 144 -8.48 -2.85 -13.14
N ALA A 145 -9.29 -1.99 -13.74
CA ALA A 145 -9.76 -0.77 -13.10
C ALA A 145 -10.53 -1.06 -11.82
N TRP A 146 -10.30 -0.26 -10.77
CA TRP A 146 -10.99 -0.30 -9.48
C TRP A 146 -10.68 -1.54 -8.62
N ALA A 147 -9.70 -2.36 -8.98
CA ALA A 147 -9.26 -3.45 -8.12
C ALA A 147 -8.61 -2.88 -6.85
N ILE A 148 -8.97 -3.46 -5.72
CA ILE A 148 -8.47 -3.13 -4.38
C ILE A 148 -8.00 -4.42 -3.74
N HIS A 149 -6.84 -4.38 -3.10
CA HIS A 149 -6.28 -5.47 -2.32
C HIS A 149 -5.99 -5.00 -0.90
N GLN A 150 -6.32 -5.84 0.07
CA GLN A 150 -5.95 -5.66 1.48
C GLN A 150 -5.10 -6.85 1.89
N GLY A 151 -3.83 -6.58 2.24
CA GLY A 151 -2.93 -7.57 2.78
C GLY A 151 -3.27 -7.97 4.22
N GLU A 152 -2.63 -8.99 4.71
CA GLU A 152 -2.66 -9.35 6.14
C GLU A 152 -1.90 -8.31 6.97
N ILE A 153 -2.08 -8.38 8.30
CA ILE A 153 -1.26 -7.58 9.22
C ILE A 153 0.06 -8.29 9.41
N GLU A 154 1.15 -7.62 9.03
CA GLU A 154 2.51 -8.14 9.13
C GLU A 154 3.41 -7.14 9.86
N PHE A 155 4.48 -7.66 10.48
CA PHE A 155 5.50 -6.79 11.08
C PHE A 155 6.42 -6.26 9.98
N ASP A 156 6.48 -4.94 9.84
CA ASP A 156 7.38 -4.26 8.92
C ASP A 156 8.63 -3.79 9.66
N GLU A 157 9.79 -4.34 9.28
CA GLU A 157 11.07 -4.00 9.91
C GLU A 157 11.50 -2.57 9.61
N SER A 158 11.16 -2.02 8.45
CA SER A 158 11.54 -0.67 8.04
C SER A 158 10.79 0.41 8.81
N ALA A 159 9.49 0.20 9.07
CA ALA A 159 8.65 1.05 9.88
C ALA A 159 8.69 0.69 11.37
N ASN A 160 9.24 -0.49 11.73
CA ASN A 160 9.27 -1.06 13.08
C ASN A 160 7.89 -1.09 13.74
N THR A 161 6.87 -1.46 12.98
CA THR A 161 5.47 -1.56 13.44
C THR A 161 4.73 -2.70 12.73
N TYR A 162 3.60 -3.12 13.30
CA TYR A 162 2.66 -3.98 12.61
C TYR A 162 1.81 -3.13 11.66
N GLN A 163 1.89 -3.42 10.39
CA GLN A 163 1.13 -2.71 9.36
C GLN A 163 0.31 -3.66 8.50
N ARG A 164 -0.71 -3.11 7.85
CA ARG A 164 -1.43 -3.72 6.74
C ARG A 164 -1.19 -2.89 5.49
N GLN A 165 -0.96 -3.56 4.37
CA GLN A 165 -0.92 -2.89 3.08
C GLN A 165 -2.31 -2.89 2.44
N ILE A 166 -2.77 -1.70 2.03
CA ILE A 166 -4.01 -1.50 1.27
C ILE A 166 -3.61 -0.89 -0.07
N SER A 167 -3.92 -1.62 -1.13
CA SER A 167 -3.47 -1.30 -2.48
C SER A 167 -4.65 -1.13 -3.43
N ALA A 168 -4.49 -0.27 -4.43
CA ALA A 168 -5.51 -0.05 -5.45
C ALA A 168 -4.90 0.22 -6.83
N THR A 169 -5.63 -0.15 -7.87
CA THR A 169 -5.30 0.22 -9.24
C THR A 169 -5.51 1.72 -9.44
N LEU A 170 -4.49 2.41 -9.98
CA LEU A 170 -4.62 3.79 -10.44
C LEU A 170 -5.15 3.81 -11.88
N VAL A 171 -6.22 4.57 -12.08
CA VAL A 171 -6.96 4.64 -13.34
C VAL A 171 -6.87 6.03 -13.92
N ASP A 172 -6.39 6.15 -15.17
CA ASP A 172 -6.35 7.43 -15.88
C ASP A 172 -7.74 8.08 -15.87
N PRO A 173 -7.90 9.29 -15.35
CA PRO A 173 -9.21 9.92 -15.18
C PRO A 173 -9.91 10.25 -16.51
N ILE A 174 -9.15 10.36 -17.61
CA ILE A 174 -9.66 10.68 -18.95
C ILE A 174 -9.92 9.41 -19.75
N MET A 175 -8.88 8.57 -19.87
CA MET A 175 -8.92 7.35 -20.70
C MET A 175 -9.65 6.19 -20.02
N ARG A 176 -9.82 6.25 -18.69
CA ARG A 176 -10.47 5.22 -17.88
C ARG A 176 -9.77 3.85 -17.97
N THR A 177 -8.48 3.87 -18.21
CA THR A 177 -7.61 2.68 -18.28
C THR A 177 -6.68 2.61 -17.09
N PRO A 178 -6.37 1.40 -16.59
CA PRO A 178 -5.32 1.21 -15.59
C PRO A 178 -3.97 1.75 -16.09
N VAL A 179 -3.24 2.46 -15.24
CA VAL A 179 -1.92 3.03 -15.58
C VAL A 179 -0.83 2.70 -14.56
N GLY A 180 -1.21 2.08 -13.46
CA GLY A 180 -0.32 1.67 -12.39
C GLY A 180 -1.11 1.28 -11.14
N ALA A 181 -0.44 1.20 -10.01
CA ALA A 181 -1.06 0.92 -8.73
C ALA A 181 -0.48 1.81 -7.63
N VAL A 182 -1.19 1.90 -6.51
CA VAL A 182 -0.71 2.54 -5.30
C VAL A 182 -0.91 1.62 -4.11
N THR A 183 0.06 1.62 -3.19
CA THR A 183 -0.03 0.91 -1.91
C THR A 183 0.16 1.90 -0.77
N PHE A 184 -0.69 1.77 0.24
CA PHE A 184 -0.56 2.44 1.54
C PHE A 184 -0.28 1.39 2.60
N GLY A 185 0.87 1.51 3.28
CA GLY A 185 1.09 0.86 4.56
C GLY A 185 0.33 1.63 5.62
N VAL A 186 -0.48 0.95 6.42
CA VAL A 186 -1.23 1.56 7.52
C VAL A 186 -0.89 0.86 8.83
N ASP A 187 -0.65 1.65 9.88
CA ASP A 187 -0.39 1.12 11.21
C ASP A 187 -1.64 0.40 11.73
N ALA A 188 -1.48 -0.89 12.08
CA ALA A 188 -2.59 -1.71 12.55
C ALA A 188 -3.18 -1.22 13.89
N ALA A 189 -2.41 -0.51 14.71
CA ALA A 189 -2.86 0.02 15.99
C ALA A 189 -3.59 1.37 15.86
N ALA A 190 -3.46 2.05 14.72
CA ALA A 190 -4.05 3.37 14.52
C ALA A 190 -5.56 3.36 14.17
N PHE A 191 -6.11 2.15 13.95
CA PHE A 191 -7.52 1.95 13.58
C PHE A 191 -8.18 0.96 14.55
N PRO A 192 -8.63 1.44 15.71
CA PRO A 192 -9.29 0.61 16.72
C PRO A 192 -10.72 0.19 16.32
#